data_f92a0f32314c6f6670f95d25791f1835
#
_entry.id   f92a0f32314c6f6670f95d25791f1835
#
_cell.length_a   1.000
_cell.length_b   1.000
_cell.length_c   1.000
_cell.angle_alpha   90.00
_cell.angle_beta   90.00
_cell.angle_gamma   90.00
#
_symmetry.space_group_name_H-M   'P 1'
#
loop_
_entity.id
_entity.type
_entity.pdbx_description
1 polymer ?
#
loop_
_entity_poly.entity_id
_entity_poly.type
_entity_poly.pdbx_seq_one_letter_code
_entity_poly.pdbx_strand_id
1 'polypeptide(L)'
;VDSRVSKTLDEVVIPVSVTAFTTVVGFAALIASPIPAIQQLGLYSCVGILLSNFFALTATPSLLKILRVAAPHTQSSHVRNSLRWFGEGSEWLQYRARKVIIFWLLLATIASLGILNLKIDSNSQALAPEHPLEQDLNLIESDLAGTQSLRLVFQAKPEAQEKLVSAATIVGLDNFEVWLLILKTEQWPDSLKGLRIDKIYSPAQMLWVYRNGLDDLNDLEVQHFFEKLAEQDGPVFLSPDSESLLVTLRLKADGSSELLELRERLQQKLPEFVPHLDVTFTGGAVLTSESANNIASGQINSVLLALFLIFGVMWGLFLSWKMGVIALFPNIAVFYFSSELLAGLRYRLE
;
A
#
# COMPACT_ATOMS: atom_id res chain seq x y z
N VAL A 1 -51.16 15.36 13.40
CA VAL A 1 -49.86 15.26 12.77
C VAL A 1 -48.74 15.37 13.79
N ASP A 2 -48.80 16.39 14.71
CA ASP A 2 -47.75 16.65 15.68
C ASP A 2 -47.46 15.45 16.62
N SER A 3 -48.48 14.84 17.20
CA SER A 3 -48.31 13.72 18.14
C SER A 3 -47.74 12.44 17.46
N ARG A 4 -48.01 12.24 16.18
CA ARG A 4 -47.49 11.07 15.44
C ARG A 4 -46.01 11.27 15.06
N VAL A 5 -45.65 12.46 14.57
CA VAL A 5 -44.29 12.80 14.23
C VAL A 5 -43.39 12.72 15.46
N SER A 6 -43.86 13.26 16.59
CA SER A 6 -43.10 13.19 17.85
C SER A 6 -42.89 11.74 18.29
N LYS A 7 -43.96 10.93 18.30
CA LYS A 7 -43.81 9.52 18.70
C LYS A 7 -42.88 8.74 17.81
N THR A 8 -42.96 8.93 16.46
CA THR A 8 -42.06 8.30 15.52
C THR A 8 -40.60 8.75 15.74
N LEU A 9 -40.41 10.04 16.06
CA LEU A 9 -39.09 10.60 16.37
C LEU A 9 -38.49 9.90 17.60
N ASP A 10 -39.26 9.78 18.67
CA ASP A 10 -38.81 9.12 19.91
C ASP A 10 -38.40 7.66 19.68
N GLU A 11 -39.07 6.96 18.77
CA GLU A 11 -38.73 5.56 18.41
C GLU A 11 -37.50 5.45 17.52
N VAL A 12 -37.20 6.45 16.67
CA VAL A 12 -36.18 6.37 15.62
C VAL A 12 -34.87 7.07 16.00
N VAL A 13 -34.90 8.07 16.90
CA VAL A 13 -33.72 8.87 17.27
C VAL A 13 -32.57 8.00 17.74
N ILE A 14 -32.82 7.07 18.66
CA ILE A 14 -31.75 6.22 19.23
C ILE A 14 -31.14 5.31 18.18
N PRO A 15 -31.92 4.49 17.42
CA PRO A 15 -31.35 3.63 16.38
C PRO A 15 -30.56 4.37 15.30
N VAL A 16 -31.07 5.51 14.83
CA VAL A 16 -30.42 6.32 13.79
C VAL A 16 -29.13 6.94 14.30
N SER A 17 -29.16 7.50 15.52
CA SER A 17 -27.96 8.09 16.13
C SER A 17 -26.88 7.04 16.42
N VAL A 18 -27.26 5.85 16.91
CA VAL A 18 -26.32 4.73 17.12
C VAL A 18 -25.68 4.29 15.81
N THR A 19 -26.47 4.17 14.75
CA THR A 19 -25.96 3.81 13.42
C THR A 19 -25.00 4.86 12.88
N ALA A 20 -25.36 6.15 12.99
CA ALA A 20 -24.48 7.24 12.59
C ALA A 20 -23.18 7.23 13.39
N PHE A 21 -23.26 7.04 14.70
CA PHE A 21 -22.10 7.01 15.58
C PHE A 21 -21.15 5.84 15.27
N THR A 22 -21.69 4.63 15.08
CA THR A 22 -20.87 3.47 14.70
C THR A 22 -20.19 3.66 13.35
N THR A 23 -20.86 4.32 12.39
CA THR A 23 -20.28 4.65 11.10
C THR A 23 -19.19 5.72 11.22
N VAL A 24 -19.38 6.75 12.02
CA VAL A 24 -18.34 7.75 12.33
C VAL A 24 -17.12 7.10 12.94
N VAL A 25 -17.30 6.18 13.89
CA VAL A 25 -16.19 5.44 14.50
C VAL A 25 -15.41 4.60 13.47
N GLY A 26 -16.12 3.97 12.53
CA GLY A 26 -15.49 3.23 11.42
C GLY A 26 -14.62 4.12 10.53
N PHE A 27 -15.14 5.30 10.15
CA PHE A 27 -14.37 6.27 9.35
C PHE A 27 -13.26 6.96 10.15
N ALA A 28 -13.44 7.19 11.45
CA ALA A 28 -12.40 7.73 12.31
C ALA A 28 -11.16 6.85 12.38
N ALA A 29 -11.30 5.55 12.25
CA ALA A 29 -10.15 4.63 12.17
C ALA A 29 -9.24 4.92 10.97
N LEU A 30 -9.78 5.48 9.87
CA LEU A 30 -8.98 5.85 8.69
C LEU A 30 -8.05 7.05 8.95
N ILE A 31 -8.33 7.85 9.98
CA ILE A 31 -7.49 9.01 10.36
C ILE A 31 -6.12 8.53 10.85
N ALA A 32 -6.02 7.29 11.33
CA ALA A 32 -4.76 6.68 11.73
C ALA A 32 -3.90 6.16 10.54
N SER A 33 -4.39 6.26 9.31
CA SER A 33 -3.64 5.85 8.11
C SER A 33 -2.40 6.73 7.92
N PRO A 34 -1.25 6.18 7.45
CA PRO A 34 -0.07 6.97 7.11
C PRO A 34 -0.26 7.81 5.82
N ILE A 35 -1.35 7.61 5.08
CA ILE A 35 -1.61 8.25 3.78
C ILE A 35 -2.52 9.47 3.97
N PRO A 36 -2.06 10.70 3.67
CA PRO A 36 -2.83 11.92 3.88
C PRO A 36 -4.20 11.94 3.20
N ALA A 37 -4.32 11.36 2.00
CA ALA A 37 -5.60 11.28 1.28
C ALA A 37 -6.63 10.42 2.03
N ILE A 38 -6.19 9.30 2.65
CA ILE A 38 -7.06 8.42 3.44
C ILE A 38 -7.44 9.09 4.77
N GLN A 39 -6.52 9.80 5.41
CA GLN A 39 -6.80 10.59 6.60
C GLN A 39 -7.90 11.63 6.35
N GLN A 40 -7.76 12.37 5.24
CA GLN A 40 -8.75 13.39 4.85
C GLN A 40 -10.09 12.75 4.53
N LEU A 41 -10.12 11.61 3.82
CA LEU A 41 -11.35 10.87 3.57
C LEU A 41 -12.03 10.48 4.89
N GLY A 42 -11.29 9.96 5.87
CA GLY A 42 -11.81 9.63 7.19
C GLY A 42 -12.41 10.84 7.89
N LEU A 43 -11.68 11.96 7.93
CA LEU A 43 -12.11 13.19 8.60
C LEU A 43 -13.38 13.78 7.96
N TYR A 44 -13.37 13.97 6.64
CA TYR A 44 -14.54 14.54 5.94
C TYR A 44 -15.76 13.63 6.00
N SER A 45 -15.57 12.32 5.96
CA SER A 45 -16.67 11.37 6.14
C SER A 45 -17.28 11.45 7.53
N CYS A 46 -16.47 11.56 8.59
CA CYS A 46 -16.98 11.76 9.94
C CYS A 46 -17.83 13.01 10.06
N VAL A 47 -17.35 14.13 9.54
CA VAL A 47 -18.09 15.39 9.56
C VAL A 47 -19.39 15.28 8.73
N GLY A 48 -19.31 14.70 7.53
CA GLY A 48 -20.47 14.51 6.67
C GLY A 48 -21.57 13.66 7.30
N ILE A 49 -21.20 12.55 7.97
CA ILE A 49 -22.15 11.67 8.65
C ILE A 49 -22.80 12.35 9.85
N LEU A 50 -22.02 13.09 10.66
CA LEU A 50 -22.58 13.85 11.78
C LEU A 50 -23.56 14.93 11.31
N LEU A 51 -23.21 15.67 10.25
CA LEU A 51 -24.11 16.65 9.64
C LEU A 51 -25.36 15.97 9.07
N SER A 52 -25.21 14.86 8.36
CA SER A 52 -26.33 14.09 7.81
C SER A 52 -27.29 13.62 8.93
N ASN A 53 -26.74 13.09 10.02
CA ASN A 53 -27.53 12.68 11.18
C ASN A 53 -28.25 13.87 11.82
N PHE A 54 -27.57 15.01 11.98
CA PHE A 54 -28.17 16.22 12.48
C PHE A 54 -29.35 16.70 11.61
N PHE A 55 -29.16 16.74 10.28
CA PHE A 55 -30.21 17.09 9.34
C PHE A 55 -31.35 16.08 9.33
N ALA A 56 -31.05 14.78 9.39
CA ALA A 56 -32.08 13.74 9.45
C ALA A 56 -33.00 13.92 10.68
N LEU A 57 -32.45 14.27 11.82
CA LEU A 57 -33.19 14.43 13.07
C LEU A 57 -33.89 15.78 13.21
N THR A 58 -33.43 16.81 12.52
CA THR A 58 -33.99 18.20 12.64
C THR A 58 -34.80 18.61 11.42
N ALA A 59 -34.21 18.53 10.21
CA ALA A 59 -34.84 19.03 9.01
C ALA A 59 -35.97 18.09 8.52
N THR A 60 -35.78 16.77 8.57
CA THR A 60 -36.79 15.84 8.10
C THR A 60 -38.10 15.90 8.83
N PRO A 61 -38.15 15.93 10.20
CA PRO A 61 -39.41 16.11 10.93
C PRO A 61 -40.04 17.48 10.67
N SER A 62 -39.20 18.53 10.56
CA SER A 62 -39.68 19.88 10.28
C SER A 62 -40.34 19.97 8.90
N LEU A 63 -39.73 19.38 7.88
CA LEU A 63 -40.30 19.31 6.54
C LEU A 63 -41.62 18.53 6.50
N LEU A 64 -41.66 17.37 7.17
CA LEU A 64 -42.89 16.57 7.26
C LEU A 64 -44.05 17.35 7.91
N LYS A 65 -43.75 18.18 8.92
CA LYS A 65 -44.73 19.04 9.57
C LYS A 65 -45.23 20.13 8.63
N ILE A 66 -44.33 20.81 7.92
CA ILE A 66 -44.65 21.91 6.98
C ILE A 66 -45.46 21.39 5.79
N LEU A 67 -45.00 20.30 5.17
CA LEU A 67 -45.62 19.73 3.97
C LEU A 67 -46.93 19.01 4.28
N ARG A 68 -47.31 18.84 5.56
CA ARG A 68 -48.52 18.12 5.99
C ARG A 68 -48.74 16.81 5.27
N VAL A 69 -47.65 16.04 5.06
CA VAL A 69 -47.72 14.75 4.36
C VAL A 69 -48.67 13.83 5.11
N ALA A 70 -49.80 13.51 4.48
CA ALA A 70 -50.75 12.55 5.02
C ALA A 70 -50.11 11.16 4.97
N ALA A 71 -50.11 10.45 6.10
CA ALA A 71 -49.68 9.06 6.08
C ALA A 71 -50.64 8.28 5.19
N PRO A 72 -50.16 7.46 4.26
CA PRO A 72 -50.99 6.62 3.44
C PRO A 72 -51.83 5.73 4.34
N HIS A 73 -53.17 5.76 4.17
CA HIS A 73 -54.12 4.99 4.98
C HIS A 73 -54.03 3.48 4.77
N THR A 74 -53.35 3.06 3.72
CA THR A 74 -53.13 1.67 3.39
C THR A 74 -51.65 1.41 3.20
N GLN A 75 -51.04 0.53 4.02
CA GLN A 75 -49.75 -0.06 3.67
C GLN A 75 -49.90 -0.69 2.29
N SER A 76 -49.13 -0.23 1.33
CA SER A 76 -49.13 -0.82 0.00
C SER A 76 -48.87 -2.34 0.12
N SER A 77 -49.60 -3.15 -0.64
CA SER A 77 -49.47 -4.60 -0.59
C SER A 77 -48.02 -5.06 -0.82
N HIS A 78 -47.23 -4.28 -1.56
CA HIS A 78 -45.81 -4.53 -1.79
C HIS A 78 -44.96 -4.38 -0.51
N VAL A 79 -45.16 -3.32 0.29
CA VAL A 79 -44.44 -3.15 1.55
C VAL A 79 -44.78 -4.24 2.55
N ARG A 80 -46.08 -4.63 2.63
CA ARG A 80 -46.51 -5.72 3.49
C ARG A 80 -45.93 -7.06 3.07
N ASN A 81 -45.87 -7.34 1.77
CA ASN A 81 -45.28 -8.58 1.25
C ASN A 81 -43.76 -8.63 1.50
N SER A 82 -43.06 -7.53 1.29
CA SER A 82 -41.62 -7.45 1.60
C SER A 82 -41.36 -7.69 3.09
N LEU A 83 -42.14 -7.06 3.97
CA LEU A 83 -42.02 -7.25 5.41
C LEU A 83 -42.32 -8.70 5.85
N ARG A 84 -43.31 -9.36 5.22
CA ARG A 84 -43.58 -10.78 5.45
C ARG A 84 -42.41 -11.66 4.99
N TRP A 85 -41.85 -11.42 3.82
CA TRP A 85 -40.71 -12.17 3.32
C TRP A 85 -39.50 -12.06 4.26
N PHE A 86 -39.19 -10.85 4.79
CA PHE A 86 -38.17 -10.65 5.80
C PHE A 86 -38.51 -11.37 7.12
N GLY A 87 -39.77 -11.33 7.57
CA GLY A 87 -40.25 -12.03 8.78
C GLY A 87 -40.08 -13.55 8.64
N GLU A 88 -40.64 -14.13 7.57
CA GLU A 88 -40.52 -15.57 7.31
C GLU A 88 -39.09 -16.03 7.12
N GLY A 89 -38.24 -15.20 6.46
CA GLY A 89 -36.82 -15.44 6.35
C GLY A 89 -36.08 -15.42 7.69
N SER A 90 -36.45 -14.49 8.58
CA SER A 90 -35.83 -14.40 9.92
C SER A 90 -36.18 -15.58 10.83
N GLU A 91 -37.46 -16.04 10.77
CA GLU A 91 -37.89 -17.23 11.51
C GLU A 91 -37.17 -18.50 11.02
N TRP A 92 -37.06 -18.66 9.67
CA TRP A 92 -36.32 -19.77 9.07
C TRP A 92 -34.85 -19.78 9.47
N LEU A 93 -34.18 -18.59 9.50
CA LEU A 93 -32.81 -18.43 9.95
C LEU A 93 -32.65 -18.79 11.43
N GLN A 94 -33.55 -18.33 12.30
CA GLN A 94 -33.53 -18.65 13.73
C GLN A 94 -33.69 -20.14 13.99
N TYR A 95 -34.61 -20.81 13.30
CA TYR A 95 -34.81 -22.25 13.43
C TYR A 95 -33.58 -23.06 12.99
N ARG A 96 -32.82 -22.55 12.02
CA ARG A 96 -31.60 -23.19 11.49
C ARG A 96 -30.30 -22.50 11.92
N ALA A 97 -30.31 -21.71 12.99
CA ALA A 97 -29.18 -20.88 13.42
C ALA A 97 -27.84 -21.64 13.47
N ARG A 98 -27.83 -22.88 14.00
CA ARG A 98 -26.61 -23.70 14.03
C ARG A 98 -26.06 -24.02 12.64
N LYS A 99 -26.92 -24.33 11.68
CA LYS A 99 -26.50 -24.62 10.28
C LYS A 99 -25.99 -23.37 9.60
N VAL A 100 -26.63 -22.23 9.85
CA VAL A 100 -26.20 -20.94 9.32
C VAL A 100 -24.83 -20.53 9.87
N ILE A 101 -24.61 -20.69 11.19
CA ILE A 101 -23.31 -20.44 11.81
C ILE A 101 -22.22 -21.36 11.25
N ILE A 102 -22.52 -22.67 11.12
CA ILE A 102 -21.57 -23.63 10.54
C ILE A 102 -21.25 -23.28 9.10
N PHE A 103 -22.23 -22.88 8.30
CA PHE A 103 -22.02 -22.43 6.92
C PHE A 103 -21.09 -21.22 6.86
N TRP A 104 -21.31 -20.20 7.69
CA TRP A 104 -20.46 -19.00 7.73
C TRP A 104 -19.05 -19.31 8.25
N LEU A 105 -18.92 -20.21 9.25
CA LEU A 105 -17.61 -20.64 9.72
C LEU A 105 -16.84 -21.41 8.64
N LEU A 106 -17.52 -22.29 7.91
CA LEU A 106 -16.92 -23.04 6.81
C LEU A 106 -16.49 -22.09 5.69
N LEU A 107 -17.34 -21.13 5.33
CA LEU A 107 -17.02 -20.10 4.33
C LEU A 107 -15.81 -19.26 4.79
N ALA A 108 -15.78 -18.83 6.04
CA ALA A 108 -14.65 -18.08 6.60
C ALA A 108 -13.36 -18.91 6.62
N THR A 109 -13.44 -20.22 6.87
CA THR A 109 -12.27 -21.11 6.86
C THR A 109 -11.73 -21.26 5.42
N ILE A 110 -12.59 -21.44 4.44
CA ILE A 110 -12.19 -21.51 3.03
C ILE A 110 -11.55 -20.17 2.63
N ALA A 111 -12.16 -19.05 2.99
CA ALA A 111 -11.64 -17.73 2.75
C ALA A 111 -10.27 -17.49 3.40
N SER A 112 -10.03 -18.03 4.60
CA SER A 112 -8.71 -17.92 5.26
C SER A 112 -7.59 -18.64 4.51
N LEU A 113 -7.89 -19.72 3.82
CA LEU A 113 -6.90 -20.45 3.01
C LEU A 113 -6.44 -19.63 1.80
N GLY A 114 -7.33 -18.83 1.21
CA GLY A 114 -6.99 -17.92 0.11
C GLY A 114 -6.05 -16.78 0.55
N ILE A 115 -6.25 -16.25 1.74
CA ILE A 115 -5.41 -15.15 2.28
C ILE A 115 -3.94 -15.58 2.46
N LEU A 116 -3.68 -16.85 2.80
CA LEU A 116 -2.32 -17.37 2.97
C LEU A 116 -1.49 -17.31 1.67
N ASN A 117 -2.15 -17.30 0.53
CA ASN A 117 -1.53 -17.21 -0.80
C ASN A 117 -1.50 -15.77 -1.36
N LEU A 118 -2.03 -14.80 -0.62
CA LEU A 118 -2.12 -13.42 -1.07
C LEU A 118 -0.77 -12.74 -0.89
N LYS A 119 0.00 -12.64 -1.97
CA LYS A 119 1.19 -11.78 -2.02
C LYS A 119 0.74 -10.35 -2.28
N ILE A 120 1.03 -9.46 -1.34
CA ILE A 120 0.86 -8.02 -1.54
C ILE A 120 2.07 -7.57 -2.32
N ASP A 121 1.93 -7.53 -3.64
CA ASP A 121 2.98 -7.09 -4.53
C ASP A 121 2.47 -5.94 -5.40
N SER A 122 3.18 -4.82 -5.40
CA SER A 122 2.84 -3.70 -6.28
C SER A 122 3.65 -3.83 -7.55
N ASN A 123 3.06 -4.43 -8.56
CA ASN A 123 3.59 -4.27 -9.90
C ASN A 123 3.17 -2.89 -10.43
N SER A 124 4.13 -1.99 -10.56
CA SER A 124 3.88 -0.65 -11.13
C SER A 124 3.51 -0.69 -12.63
N GLN A 125 3.62 -1.87 -13.23
CA GLN A 125 3.40 -2.13 -14.65
C GLN A 125 2.19 -3.02 -14.92
N ALA A 126 1.27 -3.17 -13.96
CA ALA A 126 0.05 -3.97 -14.14
C ALA A 126 -0.96 -3.29 -15.11
N LEU A 127 -0.52 -3.07 -16.34
CA LEU A 127 -1.39 -2.72 -17.45
C LEU A 127 -1.84 -4.02 -18.15
N ALA A 128 -3.01 -3.95 -18.80
CA ALA A 128 -3.46 -5.09 -19.60
C ALA A 128 -2.42 -5.37 -20.71
N PRO A 129 -2.07 -6.65 -20.99
CA PRO A 129 -1.05 -6.99 -21.98
C PRO A 129 -1.31 -6.41 -23.39
N GLU A 130 -2.55 -6.12 -23.70
CA GLU A 130 -2.97 -5.52 -24.98
C GLU A 130 -2.89 -3.98 -24.98
N HIS A 131 -2.56 -3.35 -23.85
CA HIS A 131 -2.49 -1.90 -23.76
C HIS A 131 -1.29 -1.37 -24.55
N PRO A 132 -1.45 -0.35 -25.42
CA PRO A 132 -0.34 0.19 -26.25
C PRO A 132 0.88 0.58 -25.42
N LEU A 133 0.68 1.17 -24.25
CA LEU A 133 1.76 1.56 -23.35
C LEU A 133 2.56 0.37 -22.84
N GLU A 134 1.91 -0.77 -22.59
CA GLU A 134 2.59 -2.00 -22.18
C GLU A 134 3.51 -2.53 -23.28
N GLN A 135 3.06 -2.48 -24.53
CA GLN A 135 3.87 -2.86 -25.68
C GLN A 135 5.08 -1.94 -25.85
N ASP A 136 4.89 -0.64 -25.70
CA ASP A 136 5.97 0.35 -25.75
C ASP A 136 6.98 0.15 -24.61
N LEU A 137 6.50 -0.12 -23.38
CA LEU A 137 7.37 -0.41 -22.24
C LEU A 137 8.17 -1.68 -22.47
N ASN A 138 7.55 -2.75 -22.95
CA ASN A 138 8.24 -4.01 -23.27
C ASN A 138 9.29 -3.81 -24.37
N LEU A 139 9.03 -2.99 -25.37
CA LEU A 139 10.00 -2.64 -26.40
C LEU A 139 11.21 -1.90 -25.80
N ILE A 140 10.97 -0.91 -24.95
CA ILE A 140 12.03 -0.16 -24.25
C ILE A 140 12.85 -1.11 -23.38
N GLU A 141 12.21 -2.02 -22.66
CA GLU A 141 12.87 -2.98 -21.78
C GLU A 141 13.67 -4.04 -22.55
N SER A 142 13.22 -4.44 -23.76
CA SER A 142 13.96 -5.40 -24.57
C SER A 142 15.18 -4.77 -25.24
N ASP A 143 15.05 -3.54 -25.74
CA ASP A 143 16.03 -2.95 -26.65
C ASP A 143 16.99 -1.99 -25.94
N LEU A 144 16.57 -1.34 -24.85
CA LEU A 144 17.38 -0.33 -24.18
C LEU A 144 17.86 -0.77 -22.81
N ALA A 145 16.97 -0.81 -21.81
CA ALA A 145 17.25 -1.25 -20.44
C ALA A 145 15.93 -1.28 -19.63
N GLY A 146 15.95 -1.93 -18.48
CA GLY A 146 14.84 -1.92 -17.53
C GLY A 146 14.30 -0.52 -17.24
N THR A 147 12.99 -0.40 -17.11
CA THR A 147 12.30 0.88 -16.92
C THR A 147 12.39 1.38 -15.49
N GLN A 148 12.69 0.49 -14.54
CA GLN A 148 12.82 0.83 -13.13
C GLN A 148 14.24 1.30 -12.81
N SER A 149 14.37 2.28 -11.90
CA SER A 149 15.67 2.77 -11.45
C SER A 149 15.82 2.65 -9.94
N LEU A 150 16.89 1.98 -9.53
CA LEU A 150 17.39 1.97 -8.17
C LEU A 150 18.63 2.86 -8.11
N ARG A 151 18.61 3.85 -7.24
CA ARG A 151 19.71 4.80 -7.07
C ARG A 151 20.37 4.58 -5.72
N LEU A 152 21.66 4.45 -5.75
CA LEU A 152 22.53 4.34 -4.57
C LEU A 152 23.25 5.65 -4.39
N VAL A 153 23.00 6.31 -3.29
CA VAL A 153 23.66 7.57 -2.91
C VAL A 153 24.68 7.23 -1.83
N PHE A 154 25.96 7.44 -2.13
CA PHE A 154 27.06 7.20 -1.23
C PHE A 154 27.51 8.50 -0.59
N GLN A 155 27.79 8.47 0.72
CA GLN A 155 28.34 9.57 1.50
C GLN A 155 29.50 9.05 2.33
N ALA A 156 30.53 9.87 2.53
CA ALA A 156 31.62 9.49 3.39
C ALA A 156 31.16 9.41 4.86
N LYS A 157 31.57 8.37 5.57
CA LYS A 157 31.35 8.28 7.02
C LYS A 157 32.09 9.39 7.74
N PRO A 158 31.53 9.99 8.81
CA PRO A 158 32.19 11.08 9.54
C PRO A 158 33.57 10.71 10.12
N GLU A 159 33.78 9.43 10.40
CA GLU A 159 35.01 8.89 10.98
C GLU A 159 35.99 8.35 9.93
N ALA A 160 35.63 8.38 8.64
CA ALA A 160 36.45 7.83 7.58
C ALA A 160 37.68 8.71 7.28
N GLN A 161 38.83 8.09 7.16
CA GLN A 161 40.04 8.77 6.69
C GLN A 161 40.08 8.97 5.18
N GLU A 162 39.36 8.09 4.46
CA GLU A 162 39.26 8.10 3.00
C GLU A 162 38.19 9.06 2.54
N LYS A 163 38.47 9.79 1.47
CA LYS A 163 37.53 10.75 0.87
C LYS A 163 36.56 10.06 -0.05
N LEU A 164 35.39 10.66 -0.21
CA LEU A 164 34.35 10.20 -1.18
C LEU A 164 34.94 10.13 -2.59
N VAL A 165 35.66 11.14 -3.02
CA VAL A 165 36.34 11.23 -4.33
C VAL A 165 37.81 10.74 -4.14
N SER A 166 38.01 9.43 -4.23
CA SER A 166 39.30 8.76 -4.08
C SER A 166 39.42 7.54 -4.99
N ALA A 167 40.63 7.12 -5.26
CA ALA A 167 40.91 5.90 -6.00
C ALA A 167 40.33 4.67 -5.32
N ALA A 168 40.42 4.60 -3.98
CA ALA A 168 39.81 3.49 -3.21
C ALA A 168 38.32 3.39 -3.40
N THR A 169 37.57 4.50 -3.44
CA THR A 169 36.13 4.53 -3.74
C THR A 169 35.84 4.00 -5.13
N ILE A 170 36.55 4.46 -6.15
CA ILE A 170 36.31 4.04 -7.53
C ILE A 170 36.60 2.55 -7.72
N VAL A 171 37.73 2.05 -7.21
CA VAL A 171 38.11 0.63 -7.27
C VAL A 171 37.10 -0.22 -6.47
N GLY A 172 36.66 0.27 -5.31
CA GLY A 172 35.63 -0.42 -4.52
C GLY A 172 34.30 -0.53 -5.27
N LEU A 173 33.87 0.54 -5.95
CA LEU A 173 32.66 0.52 -6.78
C LEU A 173 32.80 -0.41 -7.99
N ASP A 174 33.96 -0.43 -8.65
CA ASP A 174 34.22 -1.35 -9.77
C ASP A 174 34.12 -2.80 -9.32
N ASN A 175 34.76 -3.15 -8.21
CA ASN A 175 34.65 -4.50 -7.62
C ASN A 175 33.21 -4.87 -7.26
N PHE A 176 32.43 -3.94 -6.75
CA PHE A 176 31.01 -4.11 -6.48
C PHE A 176 30.21 -4.36 -7.76
N GLU A 177 30.48 -3.64 -8.83
CA GLU A 177 29.84 -3.83 -10.13
C GLU A 177 30.18 -5.18 -10.75
N VAL A 178 31.43 -5.61 -10.69
CA VAL A 178 31.87 -6.93 -11.11
C VAL A 178 31.14 -8.01 -10.31
N TRP A 179 31.01 -7.85 -9.01
CA TRP A 179 30.22 -8.77 -8.17
C TRP A 179 28.77 -8.82 -8.59
N LEU A 180 28.11 -7.68 -8.90
CA LEU A 180 26.74 -7.64 -9.43
C LEU A 180 26.59 -8.36 -10.76
N LEU A 181 27.58 -8.22 -11.65
CA LEU A 181 27.57 -8.91 -12.95
C LEU A 181 27.77 -10.42 -12.80
N ILE A 182 28.60 -10.87 -11.85
CA ILE A 182 28.79 -12.29 -11.53
C ILE A 182 27.50 -12.86 -10.95
N LEU A 183 26.83 -12.17 -10.03
CA LEU A 183 25.52 -12.57 -9.53
C LEU A 183 24.48 -12.75 -10.64
N LYS A 184 24.55 -11.98 -11.70
CA LYS A 184 23.68 -12.14 -12.88
C LYS A 184 23.93 -13.45 -13.64
N THR A 185 25.15 -13.98 -13.60
CA THR A 185 25.54 -15.23 -14.27
C THR A 185 25.41 -16.45 -13.36
N GLU A 186 25.63 -16.29 -12.06
CA GLU A 186 25.36 -17.30 -11.05
C GLU A 186 23.88 -17.22 -10.67
N GLN A 187 23.24 -18.38 -10.50
CA GLN A 187 21.79 -18.46 -10.26
C GLN A 187 21.33 -17.54 -9.12
N TRP A 188 20.54 -16.53 -9.47
CA TRP A 188 19.79 -15.76 -8.49
C TRP A 188 18.99 -16.70 -7.59
N PRO A 189 18.84 -16.41 -6.28
CA PRO A 189 17.89 -17.12 -5.43
C PRO A 189 16.50 -17.13 -6.08
N ASP A 190 15.73 -18.16 -5.79
CA ASP A 190 14.39 -18.31 -6.36
C ASP A 190 13.49 -17.08 -6.15
N SER A 191 13.73 -16.35 -5.06
CA SER A 191 13.05 -15.10 -4.71
C SER A 191 13.37 -13.91 -5.64
N LEU A 192 14.46 -13.95 -6.38
CA LEU A 192 14.93 -12.88 -7.27
C LEU A 192 14.99 -13.30 -8.75
N LYS A 193 14.38 -14.42 -9.11
CA LYS A 193 14.43 -14.94 -10.49
C LYS A 193 13.82 -14.01 -11.54
N GLY A 194 12.84 -13.19 -11.15
CA GLY A 194 12.22 -12.18 -12.01
C GLY A 194 13.04 -10.90 -12.17
N LEU A 195 14.01 -10.70 -11.28
CA LEU A 195 14.81 -9.48 -11.27
C LEU A 195 15.93 -9.56 -12.32
N ARG A 196 16.03 -8.50 -13.12
CA ARG A 196 17.10 -8.32 -14.10
C ARG A 196 17.75 -6.96 -13.97
N ILE A 197 19.06 -6.91 -13.75
CA ILE A 197 19.85 -5.69 -13.79
C ILE A 197 20.40 -5.53 -15.21
N ASP A 198 19.93 -4.54 -15.94
CA ASP A 198 20.29 -4.36 -17.35
C ASP A 198 21.49 -3.44 -17.55
N LYS A 199 21.51 -2.30 -16.82
CA LYS A 199 22.61 -1.33 -16.92
C LYS A 199 22.96 -0.77 -15.55
N ILE A 200 24.22 -0.48 -15.38
CA ILE A 200 24.80 0.22 -14.24
C ILE A 200 25.39 1.53 -14.77
N TYR A 201 24.99 2.63 -14.18
CA TYR A 201 25.57 3.94 -14.46
C TYR A 201 26.34 4.37 -13.22
N SER A 202 27.64 4.33 -13.30
CA SER A 202 28.53 4.67 -12.20
C SER A 202 29.75 5.47 -12.70
N PRO A 203 30.40 6.22 -11.81
CA PRO A 203 31.65 6.87 -12.13
C PRO A 203 32.79 5.87 -12.38
N ALA A 204 32.77 4.71 -11.74
CA ALA A 204 33.78 3.67 -11.93
C ALA A 204 33.77 3.14 -13.38
N GLN A 205 32.57 2.75 -13.88
CA GLN A 205 32.41 2.30 -15.26
C GLN A 205 32.82 3.38 -16.27
N MET A 206 32.45 4.64 -16.03
CA MET A 206 32.78 5.72 -16.93
C MET A 206 34.28 6.03 -16.96
N LEU A 207 34.92 6.03 -15.79
CA LEU A 207 36.38 6.21 -15.68
C LEU A 207 37.12 5.03 -16.31
N TRP A 208 36.63 3.80 -16.14
CA TRP A 208 37.21 2.60 -16.77
C TRP A 208 37.22 2.75 -18.31
N VAL A 209 36.11 3.20 -18.91
CA VAL A 209 36.03 3.44 -20.36
C VAL A 209 36.95 4.60 -20.80
N TYR A 210 36.98 5.69 -20.01
CA TYR A 210 37.82 6.85 -20.33
C TYR A 210 39.30 6.53 -20.31
N ARG A 211 39.74 5.73 -19.35
CA ARG A 211 41.14 5.43 -19.12
C ARG A 211 41.59 4.10 -19.76
N ASN A 212 40.63 3.28 -20.22
CA ASN A 212 40.84 1.91 -20.68
C ASN A 212 41.43 0.99 -19.60
N GLY A 213 40.95 1.13 -18.36
CA GLY A 213 41.32 0.35 -17.19
C GLY A 213 41.39 1.20 -15.92
N LEU A 214 41.43 0.55 -14.77
CA LEU A 214 41.59 1.21 -13.46
C LEU A 214 42.92 0.86 -12.74
N ASP A 215 43.84 0.18 -13.44
CA ASP A 215 45.13 -0.19 -12.89
C ASP A 215 45.95 1.07 -12.52
N ASP A 216 46.59 1.04 -11.35
CA ASP A 216 47.43 2.15 -10.80
C ASP A 216 46.67 3.50 -10.72
N LEU A 217 45.38 3.49 -10.45
CA LEU A 217 44.56 4.67 -10.30
C LEU A 217 45.00 5.46 -9.03
N ASN A 218 45.18 6.77 -9.16
CA ASN A 218 45.46 7.65 -8.05
C ASN A 218 44.38 8.72 -7.82
N ASP A 219 44.36 9.32 -6.64
CA ASP A 219 43.32 10.29 -6.25
C ASP A 219 43.30 11.55 -7.12
N LEU A 220 44.45 11.98 -7.63
CA LEU A 220 44.53 13.15 -8.50
C LEU A 220 43.86 12.91 -9.86
N GLU A 221 44.01 11.73 -10.39
CA GLU A 221 43.32 11.33 -11.64
C GLU A 221 41.83 11.27 -11.46
N VAL A 222 41.36 10.75 -10.31
CA VAL A 222 39.92 10.71 -9.98
C VAL A 222 39.37 12.13 -9.85
N GLN A 223 40.06 13.02 -9.14
CA GLN A 223 39.63 14.42 -9.03
C GLN A 223 39.54 15.11 -10.40
N HIS A 224 40.60 14.97 -11.21
CA HIS A 224 40.64 15.54 -12.54
C HIS A 224 39.53 15.00 -13.47
N PHE A 225 39.19 13.73 -13.31
CA PHE A 225 38.07 13.14 -14.06
C PHE A 225 36.75 13.80 -13.69
N PHE A 226 36.45 14.00 -12.41
CA PHE A 226 35.21 14.65 -11.97
C PHE A 226 35.18 16.14 -12.36
N GLU A 227 36.32 16.85 -12.31
CA GLU A 227 36.41 18.24 -12.81
C GLU A 227 36.10 18.34 -14.29
N LYS A 228 36.69 17.48 -15.12
CA LYS A 228 36.40 17.42 -16.55
C LYS A 228 34.97 17.07 -16.85
N LEU A 229 34.38 16.16 -16.09
CA LEU A 229 33.01 15.75 -16.27
C LEU A 229 32.04 16.91 -15.99
N ALA A 230 32.34 17.69 -14.96
CA ALA A 230 31.56 18.88 -14.61
C ALA A 230 31.65 19.99 -15.68
N GLU A 231 32.85 20.17 -16.27
CA GLU A 231 33.05 21.16 -17.35
C GLU A 231 32.31 20.83 -18.65
N GLN A 232 32.05 19.55 -18.91
CA GLN A 232 31.46 19.06 -20.17
C GLN A 232 29.95 18.82 -20.10
N ASP A 233 29.25 19.31 -19.05
CA ASP A 233 27.83 18.98 -18.80
C ASP A 233 27.55 17.45 -18.87
N GLY A 234 28.54 16.67 -18.43
CA GLY A 234 28.45 15.21 -18.40
C GLY A 234 27.46 14.66 -17.35
N PRO A 235 27.30 13.34 -17.29
CA PRO A 235 26.42 12.74 -16.30
C PRO A 235 26.77 13.16 -14.88
N VAL A 236 25.76 13.56 -14.11
CA VAL A 236 25.96 14.01 -12.73
C VAL A 236 26.09 12.79 -11.81
N PHE A 237 27.31 12.44 -11.44
CA PHE A 237 27.60 11.41 -10.45
C PHE A 237 27.94 11.99 -9.09
N LEU A 238 28.34 13.23 -9.00
CA LEU A 238 28.72 13.91 -7.78
C LEU A 238 27.76 15.07 -7.52
N SER A 239 27.34 15.23 -6.28
CA SER A 239 26.51 16.37 -5.89
C SER A 239 27.28 17.68 -5.99
N PRO A 240 26.62 18.84 -6.17
CA PRO A 240 27.29 20.14 -6.30
C PRO A 240 28.18 20.51 -5.13
N ASP A 241 27.85 20.03 -3.92
CA ASP A 241 28.61 20.19 -2.70
C ASP A 241 29.75 19.15 -2.51
N SER A 242 29.85 18.20 -3.46
CA SER A 242 30.80 17.07 -3.43
C SER A 242 30.67 16.15 -2.20
N GLU A 243 29.52 16.17 -1.52
CA GLU A 243 29.25 15.35 -0.32
C GLU A 243 28.59 14.01 -0.63
N SER A 244 28.04 13.85 -1.85
CA SER A 244 27.33 12.64 -2.24
C SER A 244 27.71 12.17 -3.64
N LEU A 245 27.88 10.85 -3.79
CA LEU A 245 28.16 10.19 -5.06
C LEU A 245 27.02 9.28 -5.45
N LEU A 246 26.62 9.31 -6.71
CA LEU A 246 25.45 8.62 -7.25
C LEU A 246 25.84 7.46 -8.16
N VAL A 247 25.31 6.28 -7.87
CA VAL A 247 25.28 5.13 -8.78
C VAL A 247 23.84 4.79 -9.10
N THR A 248 23.52 4.57 -10.36
CA THR A 248 22.15 4.24 -10.80
C THR A 248 22.13 2.87 -11.45
N LEU A 249 21.32 1.97 -10.93
CA LEU A 249 21.01 0.68 -11.50
C LEU A 249 19.70 0.76 -12.29
N ARG A 250 19.74 0.39 -13.55
CA ARG A 250 18.53 0.19 -14.37
C ARG A 250 18.18 -1.29 -14.31
N LEU A 251 16.95 -1.56 -13.87
CA LEU A 251 16.53 -2.93 -13.60
C LEU A 251 15.08 -3.15 -14.05
N LYS A 252 14.77 -4.41 -14.26
CA LYS A 252 13.41 -4.93 -14.38
C LYS A 252 13.15 -5.80 -13.17
N ALA A 253 12.06 -5.55 -12.47
CA ALA A 253 11.58 -6.38 -11.38
C ALA A 253 10.09 -6.64 -11.59
N ASP A 254 9.67 -7.86 -11.34
CA ASP A 254 8.26 -8.25 -11.50
C ASP A 254 7.40 -7.73 -10.34
N GLY A 255 8.03 -7.42 -9.20
CA GLY A 255 7.32 -6.93 -8.03
C GLY A 255 8.15 -6.13 -7.04
N SER A 256 7.47 -5.51 -6.07
CA SER A 256 8.08 -4.72 -5.01
C SER A 256 8.87 -5.57 -4.02
N SER A 257 8.48 -6.83 -3.82
CA SER A 257 9.17 -7.77 -2.92
C SER A 257 10.60 -8.07 -3.39
N GLU A 258 10.81 -8.24 -4.68
CA GLU A 258 12.14 -8.47 -5.27
C GLU A 258 13.07 -7.27 -5.08
N LEU A 259 12.52 -6.05 -5.24
CA LEU A 259 13.28 -4.82 -5.04
C LEU A 259 13.71 -4.62 -3.59
N LEU A 260 12.83 -4.94 -2.64
CA LEU A 260 13.15 -4.85 -1.22
C LEU A 260 14.21 -5.88 -0.83
N GLU A 261 14.11 -7.11 -1.32
CA GLU A 261 15.11 -8.14 -1.07
C GLU A 261 16.47 -7.79 -1.72
N LEU A 262 16.45 -7.28 -2.96
CA LEU A 262 17.68 -6.77 -3.59
C LEU A 262 18.32 -5.69 -2.72
N ARG A 263 17.55 -4.70 -2.27
CA ARG A 263 18.04 -3.63 -1.40
C ARG A 263 18.70 -4.17 -0.14
N GLU A 264 18.06 -5.12 0.55
CA GLU A 264 18.62 -5.72 1.77
C GLU A 264 19.94 -6.42 1.50
N ARG A 265 20.04 -7.16 0.41
CA ARG A 265 21.29 -7.84 0.00
C ARG A 265 22.38 -6.85 -0.34
N LEU A 266 22.05 -5.79 -1.08
CA LEU A 266 23.01 -4.72 -1.40
C LEU A 266 23.48 -4.02 -0.13
N GLN A 267 22.59 -3.73 0.82
CA GLN A 267 22.92 -3.08 2.09
C GLN A 267 23.87 -3.93 2.94
N GLN A 268 23.75 -5.26 2.88
CA GLN A 268 24.64 -6.18 3.57
C GLN A 268 26.02 -6.31 2.90
N LYS A 269 26.06 -6.26 1.57
CA LYS A 269 27.27 -6.53 0.79
C LYS A 269 28.12 -5.29 0.50
N LEU A 270 27.52 -4.13 0.33
CA LEU A 270 28.24 -2.89 -0.01
C LEU A 270 29.37 -2.53 0.97
N PRO A 271 29.25 -2.72 2.29
CA PRO A 271 30.34 -2.45 3.22
C PRO A 271 31.61 -3.29 3.00
N GLU A 272 31.52 -4.41 2.29
CA GLU A 272 32.69 -5.22 1.96
C GLU A 272 33.56 -4.55 0.88
N PHE A 273 32.94 -3.78 -0.02
CA PHE A 273 33.61 -3.12 -1.14
C PHE A 273 34.01 -1.68 -0.83
N VAL A 274 33.13 -0.96 -0.13
CA VAL A 274 33.30 0.45 0.22
C VAL A 274 33.02 0.70 1.71
N PRO A 275 33.85 0.18 2.63
CA PRO A 275 33.61 0.20 4.07
C PRO A 275 33.60 1.62 4.67
N HIS A 276 34.22 2.57 4.01
CA HIS A 276 34.34 3.97 4.41
C HIS A 276 33.14 4.84 4.00
N LEU A 277 32.17 4.26 3.24
CA LEU A 277 30.97 4.96 2.79
C LEU A 277 29.72 4.45 3.47
N ASP A 278 28.76 5.35 3.67
CA ASP A 278 27.37 5.05 3.95
C ASP A 278 26.58 5.08 2.65
N VAL A 279 25.61 4.16 2.52
CA VAL A 279 24.77 4.06 1.34
C VAL A 279 23.31 4.30 1.68
N THR A 280 22.67 5.18 0.92
CA THR A 280 21.23 5.42 0.96
C THR A 280 20.60 4.99 -0.36
N PHE A 281 19.55 4.19 -0.28
CA PHE A 281 18.83 3.72 -1.45
C PHE A 281 17.65 4.65 -1.75
N THR A 282 17.51 5.05 -3.01
CA THR A 282 16.44 5.94 -3.50
C THR A 282 16.09 5.61 -4.96
N GLY A 283 15.25 6.41 -5.56
CA GLY A 283 14.81 6.22 -6.95
C GLY A 283 13.36 5.72 -7.03
N GLY A 284 12.81 5.74 -8.24
CA GLY A 284 11.40 5.40 -8.47
C GLY A 284 11.02 4.03 -7.95
N ALA A 285 11.87 3.04 -8.16
CA ALA A 285 11.66 1.67 -7.70
C ALA A 285 11.47 1.58 -6.18
N VAL A 286 12.36 2.23 -5.39
CA VAL A 286 12.28 2.22 -3.92
C VAL A 286 11.04 2.96 -3.44
N LEU A 287 10.80 4.16 -3.97
CA LEU A 287 9.65 4.97 -3.58
C LEU A 287 8.33 4.25 -3.84
N THR A 288 8.19 3.59 -4.99
CA THR A 288 6.98 2.83 -5.32
C THR A 288 6.82 1.64 -4.39
N SER A 289 7.88 0.87 -4.15
CA SER A 289 7.85 -0.31 -3.28
C SER A 289 7.57 0.04 -1.81
N GLU A 290 8.21 1.08 -1.29
CA GLU A 290 7.95 1.56 0.08
C GLU A 290 6.54 2.13 0.22
N SER A 291 6.06 2.89 -0.78
CA SER A 291 4.69 3.40 -0.79
C SER A 291 3.67 2.27 -0.75
N ALA A 292 3.85 1.25 -1.58
CA ALA A 292 2.96 0.08 -1.59
C ALA A 292 2.94 -0.66 -0.25
N ASN A 293 4.12 -0.89 0.34
CA ASN A 293 4.22 -1.54 1.64
C ASN A 293 3.59 -0.69 2.77
N ASN A 294 3.79 0.62 2.74
CA ASN A 294 3.18 1.55 3.68
C ASN A 294 1.64 1.61 3.51
N ILE A 295 1.14 1.54 2.28
CA ILE A 295 -0.29 1.43 2.00
C ILE A 295 -0.86 0.16 2.61
N ALA A 296 -0.24 -0.98 2.34
CA ALA A 296 -0.70 -2.28 2.82
C ALA A 296 -0.69 -2.36 4.36
N SER A 297 0.42 -1.99 5.00
CA SER A 297 0.55 -2.01 6.46
C SER A 297 -0.40 -0.99 7.13
N GLY A 298 -0.55 0.19 6.54
CA GLY A 298 -1.48 1.21 7.00
C GLY A 298 -2.94 0.77 6.92
N GLN A 299 -3.33 0.04 5.87
CA GLN A 299 -4.67 -0.53 5.76
C GLN A 299 -4.94 -1.57 6.84
N ILE A 300 -4.00 -2.49 7.10
CA ILE A 300 -4.14 -3.51 8.16
C ILE A 300 -4.34 -2.84 9.52
N ASN A 301 -3.51 -1.86 9.85
CA ASN A 301 -3.61 -1.13 11.11
C ASN A 301 -4.94 -0.37 11.25
N SER A 302 -5.41 0.26 10.18
CA SER A 302 -6.69 0.96 10.17
C SER A 302 -7.88 0.02 10.37
N VAL A 303 -7.85 -1.16 9.73
CA VAL A 303 -8.88 -2.19 9.90
C VAL A 303 -8.90 -2.74 11.33
N LEU A 304 -7.73 -3.05 11.89
CA LEU A 304 -7.63 -3.52 13.28
C LEU A 304 -8.15 -2.46 14.26
N LEU A 305 -7.80 -1.19 14.06
CA LEU A 305 -8.31 -0.09 14.86
C LEU A 305 -9.83 0.05 14.72
N ALA A 306 -10.37 -0.05 13.51
CA ALA A 306 -11.81 -0.01 13.27
C ALA A 306 -12.54 -1.13 14.02
N LEU A 307 -12.04 -2.36 13.94
CA LEU A 307 -12.61 -3.51 14.65
C LEU A 307 -12.57 -3.30 16.16
N PHE A 308 -11.47 -2.80 16.68
CA PHE A 308 -11.33 -2.48 18.11
C PHE A 308 -12.32 -1.40 18.55
N LEU A 309 -12.47 -0.34 17.79
CA LEU A 309 -13.40 0.75 18.08
C LEU A 309 -14.87 0.28 17.98
N ILE A 310 -15.23 -0.51 16.96
CA ILE A 310 -16.57 -1.10 16.82
C ILE A 310 -16.87 -2.01 18.01
N PHE A 311 -15.90 -2.85 18.41
CA PHE A 311 -16.04 -3.65 19.62
C PHE A 311 -16.34 -2.80 20.86
N GLY A 312 -15.56 -1.73 21.09
CA GLY A 312 -15.74 -0.84 22.22
C GLY A 312 -17.10 -0.16 22.24
N VAL A 313 -17.57 0.33 21.08
CA VAL A 313 -18.90 0.94 20.97
C VAL A 313 -20.00 -0.06 21.28
N MET A 314 -19.94 -1.26 20.70
CA MET A 314 -20.95 -2.28 20.92
C MET A 314 -20.92 -2.81 22.35
N TRP A 315 -19.75 -2.97 22.94
CA TRP A 315 -19.61 -3.29 24.36
C TRP A 315 -20.23 -2.21 25.24
N GLY A 316 -19.95 -0.95 25.00
CA GLY A 316 -20.53 0.16 25.74
C GLY A 316 -22.05 0.28 25.62
N LEU A 317 -22.59 0.08 24.41
CA LEU A 317 -24.04 0.11 24.15
C LEU A 317 -24.82 -1.02 24.83
N PHE A 318 -24.28 -2.24 24.75
CA PHE A 318 -24.96 -3.42 25.30
C PHE A 318 -24.53 -3.77 26.71
N LEU A 319 -23.53 -3.08 27.26
CA LEU A 319 -22.91 -3.37 28.56
C LEU A 319 -22.51 -4.85 28.71
N SER A 320 -22.19 -5.50 27.58
CA SER A 320 -21.88 -6.92 27.50
C SER A 320 -20.75 -7.15 26.50
N TRP A 321 -19.61 -7.63 26.99
CA TRP A 321 -18.46 -7.99 26.15
C TRP A 321 -18.78 -9.05 25.10
N LYS A 322 -19.69 -10.00 25.45
CA LYS A 322 -20.15 -11.05 24.53
C LYS A 322 -20.86 -10.46 23.32
N MET A 323 -21.68 -9.44 23.51
CA MET A 323 -22.37 -8.76 22.41
C MET A 323 -21.38 -7.97 21.56
N GLY A 324 -20.35 -7.36 22.16
CA GLY A 324 -19.27 -6.73 21.43
C GLY A 324 -18.56 -7.71 20.48
N VAL A 325 -18.20 -8.90 20.98
CA VAL A 325 -17.57 -9.95 20.15
C VAL A 325 -18.49 -10.45 19.03
N ILE A 326 -19.79 -10.67 19.32
CA ILE A 326 -20.76 -11.11 18.32
C ILE A 326 -20.90 -10.07 17.20
N ALA A 327 -20.86 -8.79 17.54
CA ALA A 327 -20.97 -7.70 16.58
C ALA A 327 -19.74 -7.59 15.63
N LEU A 328 -18.58 -8.11 16.01
CA LEU A 328 -17.40 -8.16 15.13
C LEU A 328 -17.52 -9.20 14.02
N PHE A 329 -18.27 -10.27 14.27
CA PHE A 329 -18.36 -11.39 13.33
C PHE A 329 -18.78 -11.00 11.91
N PRO A 330 -19.85 -10.21 11.68
CA PRO A 330 -20.22 -9.77 10.34
C PRO A 330 -19.14 -8.91 9.66
N ASN A 331 -18.47 -8.06 10.42
CA ASN A 331 -17.43 -7.18 9.87
C ASN A 331 -16.20 -7.97 9.44
N ILE A 332 -15.77 -8.94 10.25
CA ILE A 332 -14.67 -9.84 9.93
C ILE A 332 -15.05 -10.70 8.71
N ALA A 333 -16.25 -11.23 8.65
CA ALA A 333 -16.72 -12.05 7.52
C ALA A 333 -16.71 -11.28 6.20
N VAL A 334 -17.16 -10.02 6.20
CA VAL A 334 -17.13 -9.16 5.00
C VAL A 334 -15.68 -8.89 4.56
N PHE A 335 -14.78 -8.61 5.49
CA PHE A 335 -13.37 -8.40 5.18
C PHE A 335 -12.75 -9.64 4.50
N TYR A 336 -12.97 -10.82 5.05
CA TYR A 336 -12.49 -12.07 4.48
C TYR A 336 -13.07 -12.32 3.08
N PHE A 337 -14.38 -12.14 2.91
CA PHE A 337 -15.04 -12.37 1.63
C PHE A 337 -14.57 -11.40 0.54
N SER A 338 -14.37 -10.12 0.88
CA SER A 338 -13.90 -9.12 -0.09
C SER A 338 -12.45 -9.39 -0.53
N SER A 339 -11.57 -9.85 0.35
CA SER A 339 -10.19 -10.20 0.01
C SER A 339 -10.10 -11.40 -0.93
N GLU A 340 -10.95 -12.41 -0.76
CA GLU A 340 -11.03 -13.56 -1.67
C GLU A 340 -11.61 -13.22 -3.05
N LEU A 341 -12.64 -12.37 -3.08
CA LEU A 341 -13.20 -11.93 -4.35
C LEU A 341 -12.15 -11.20 -5.18
N LEU A 342 -11.33 -10.36 -4.54
CA LEU A 342 -10.22 -9.64 -5.18
C LEU A 342 -9.12 -10.60 -5.64
N ALA A 343 -8.75 -11.58 -4.81
CA ALA A 343 -7.77 -12.61 -5.17
C ALA A 343 -8.24 -13.47 -6.35
N GLY A 344 -9.51 -13.88 -6.35
CA GLY A 344 -10.12 -14.69 -7.42
C GLY A 344 -10.30 -13.93 -8.75
N LEU A 345 -10.52 -12.62 -8.70
CA LEU A 345 -10.55 -11.76 -9.90
C LEU A 345 -9.16 -11.61 -10.51
N ARG A 346 -8.11 -11.48 -9.69
CA ARG A 346 -6.72 -11.41 -10.16
C ARG A 346 -6.30 -12.69 -10.88
N TYR A 347 -6.67 -13.86 -10.37
CA TYR A 347 -6.37 -15.17 -10.99
C TYR A 347 -7.07 -15.42 -12.33
N ARG A 348 -8.09 -14.62 -12.68
CA ARG A 348 -8.78 -14.68 -13.98
C ARG A 348 -8.23 -13.71 -15.00
N LEU A 349 -7.40 -12.78 -14.59
CA LEU A 349 -6.84 -11.72 -15.44
C LEU A 349 -5.36 -11.99 -15.78
N GLU A 350 -4.72 -12.95 -15.11
CA GLU A 350 -3.44 -13.58 -15.49
C GLU A 350 -3.69 -14.81 -16.37
#